data_156bc7f92774835b2166d434d012fbc4
#
_entry.id   156bc7f92774835b2166d434d012fbc4
#
_cell.length_a   1.000
_cell.length_b   1.000
_cell.length_c   1.000
_cell.angle_alpha   90.00
_cell.angle_beta   90.00
_cell.angle_gamma   90.00
#
_symmetry.space_group_name_H-M   'P 1'
#
loop_
_entity.id
_entity.type
_entity.pdbx_description
1 polymer ?
#
loop_
_entity_poly.entity_id
_entity_poly.type
_entity_poly.pdbx_seq_one_letter_code
_entity_poly.pdbx_strand_id
1 'polypeptide(L)'
;VVRDAFAKLGHNAVSVDFLPSETEGKHIQGDVLDVIGSRQWDLMIAFPPCTHLAVSGARYFAEKRADGRQQEALAFVEALLTADIPKIAIENPVGIISTHIRKPDQIIQPWMFGEDASKKTCLWLKGLPPLMATTVIKKKRYANQTPSGQNKLAPSPDRWKIRSKTYQKIADAMATQWG
;
A
#
# COMPACT_ATOMS: atom_id res chain seq x y z
N VAL A 1 11.47 -0.54 -1.90
CA VAL A 1 11.42 0.22 -0.63
C VAL A 1 11.09 -0.71 0.54
N VAL A 2 9.87 -1.30 0.62
CA VAL A 2 9.50 -2.16 1.78
C VAL A 2 10.35 -3.42 1.82
N ARG A 3 10.47 -4.18 0.71
CA ARG A 3 11.38 -5.33 0.61
C ARG A 3 12.78 -4.99 1.15
N ASP A 4 13.34 -3.86 0.72
CA ASP A 4 14.71 -3.46 1.06
C ASP A 4 14.84 -3.09 2.55
N ALA A 5 13.79 -2.51 3.16
CA ALA A 5 13.76 -2.24 4.60
C ALA A 5 13.80 -3.53 5.42
N PHE A 6 13.02 -4.55 5.03
CA PHE A 6 13.07 -5.87 5.68
C PHE A 6 14.40 -6.57 5.44
N ALA A 7 14.94 -6.54 4.22
CA ALA A 7 16.22 -7.16 3.90
C ALA A 7 17.38 -6.57 4.72
N LYS A 8 17.37 -5.26 4.99
CA LYS A 8 18.35 -4.58 5.85
C LYS A 8 18.36 -5.11 7.30
N LEU A 9 17.23 -5.62 7.78
CA LEU A 9 17.10 -6.24 9.10
C LEU A 9 17.37 -7.75 9.09
N GLY A 10 17.85 -8.29 7.96
CA GLY A 10 18.22 -9.70 7.83
C GLY A 10 17.08 -10.64 7.41
N HIS A 11 15.91 -10.12 7.10
CA HIS A 11 14.78 -10.94 6.64
C HIS A 11 14.98 -11.40 5.19
N ASN A 12 14.50 -12.60 4.88
CA ASN A 12 14.44 -13.12 3.51
C ASN A 12 13.29 -12.50 2.72
N ALA A 13 13.40 -11.21 2.42
CA ALA A 13 12.35 -10.44 1.77
C ALA A 13 12.40 -10.56 0.25
N VAL A 14 11.23 -10.78 -0.36
CA VAL A 14 11.05 -10.90 -1.82
C VAL A 14 9.95 -9.93 -2.24
N SER A 15 10.12 -9.23 -3.35
CA SER A 15 9.04 -8.47 -3.98
C SER A 15 8.46 -9.27 -5.16
N VAL A 16 7.16 -9.09 -5.41
CA VAL A 16 6.45 -9.68 -6.55
C VAL A 16 5.70 -8.57 -7.27
N ASP A 17 5.87 -8.48 -8.58
CA ASP A 17 5.14 -7.53 -9.45
C ASP A 17 5.19 -8.04 -10.88
N PHE A 18 4.25 -7.62 -11.73
CA PHE A 18 4.33 -7.84 -13.18
C PHE A 18 5.46 -7.02 -13.82
N LEU A 19 5.83 -5.90 -13.21
CA LEU A 19 6.94 -5.05 -13.67
C LEU A 19 8.27 -5.53 -13.08
N PRO A 20 9.39 -5.31 -13.78
CA PRO A 20 10.72 -5.58 -13.24
C PRO A 20 11.02 -4.67 -12.04
N SER A 21 11.87 -5.15 -11.13
CA SER A 21 12.31 -4.36 -9.98
C SER A 21 13.17 -3.17 -10.42
N GLU A 22 12.93 -2.00 -9.79
CA GLU A 22 13.77 -0.80 -9.98
C GLU A 22 15.06 -0.80 -9.15
N THR A 23 15.16 -1.73 -8.19
CA THR A 23 16.30 -1.82 -7.27
C THR A 23 16.80 -3.26 -7.22
N GLU A 24 18.07 -3.46 -6.88
CA GLU A 24 18.65 -4.76 -6.62
C GLU A 24 17.92 -5.48 -5.47
N GLY A 25 17.95 -6.80 -5.45
CA GLY A 25 17.34 -7.65 -4.44
C GLY A 25 16.43 -8.71 -5.02
N LYS A 26 15.96 -9.62 -4.17
CA LYS A 26 15.10 -10.73 -4.60
C LYS A 26 13.76 -10.22 -5.13
N HIS A 27 13.49 -10.52 -6.40
CA HIS A 27 12.27 -10.12 -7.09
C HIS A 27 11.76 -11.28 -7.96
N ILE A 28 10.46 -11.50 -7.93
CA ILE A 28 9.75 -12.41 -8.81
C ILE A 28 8.87 -11.56 -9.71
N GLN A 29 9.13 -11.60 -11.01
CA GLN A 29 8.28 -10.96 -11.99
C GLN A 29 7.18 -11.94 -12.40
N GLY A 30 5.92 -11.65 -12.02
CA GLY A 30 4.78 -12.54 -12.28
C GLY A 30 3.53 -12.17 -11.49
N ASP A 31 2.54 -13.04 -11.56
CA ASP A 31 1.30 -12.89 -10.81
C ASP A 31 1.54 -13.23 -9.33
N VAL A 32 1.15 -12.31 -8.44
CA VAL A 32 1.25 -12.54 -7.00
C VAL A 32 0.37 -13.71 -6.55
N LEU A 33 -0.77 -13.96 -7.19
CA LEU A 33 -1.68 -15.05 -6.80
C LEU A 33 -1.03 -16.43 -7.03
N ASP A 34 -0.20 -16.58 -8.06
CA ASP A 34 0.58 -17.80 -8.28
C ASP A 34 1.68 -17.96 -7.21
N VAL A 35 2.31 -16.85 -6.84
CA VAL A 35 3.43 -16.85 -5.89
C VAL A 35 2.99 -17.11 -4.47
N ILE A 36 1.87 -16.53 -4.00
CA ILE A 36 1.38 -16.74 -2.63
C ILE A 36 1.01 -18.21 -2.36
N GLY A 37 0.56 -18.96 -3.37
CA GLY A 37 0.24 -20.38 -3.27
C GLY A 37 1.45 -21.32 -3.46
N SER A 38 2.61 -20.83 -3.90
CA SER A 38 3.74 -21.66 -4.29
C SER A 38 4.60 -22.18 -3.13
N ARG A 39 4.52 -21.55 -1.96
CA ARG A 39 5.25 -21.90 -0.74
C ARG A 39 4.63 -21.24 0.49
N GLN A 40 5.09 -21.60 1.68
CA GLN A 40 4.72 -20.92 2.92
C GLN A 40 5.42 -19.56 3.03
N TRP A 41 4.64 -18.57 3.50
CA TRP A 41 5.10 -17.22 3.76
C TRP A 41 4.74 -16.83 5.19
N ASP A 42 5.64 -16.19 5.91
CA ASP A 42 5.39 -15.71 7.28
C ASP A 42 4.61 -14.41 7.31
N LEU A 43 4.87 -13.54 6.34
CA LEU A 43 4.29 -12.19 6.23
C LEU A 43 4.11 -11.79 4.77
N MET A 44 2.97 -11.20 4.46
CA MET A 44 2.72 -10.49 3.21
C MET A 44 2.35 -9.04 3.48
N ILE A 45 3.02 -8.09 2.79
CA ILE A 45 2.62 -6.69 2.73
C ILE A 45 2.30 -6.39 1.28
N ALA A 46 1.04 -6.09 0.99
CA ALA A 46 0.55 -5.92 -0.38
C ALA A 46 0.03 -4.51 -0.63
N PHE A 47 0.26 -4.03 -1.85
CA PHE A 47 -0.10 -2.70 -2.36
C PHE A 47 -0.94 -2.85 -3.63
N PRO A 48 -2.15 -3.40 -3.55
CA PRO A 48 -2.98 -3.64 -4.73
C PRO A 48 -3.31 -2.34 -5.46
N PRO A 49 -3.45 -2.39 -6.81
CA PRO A 49 -3.74 -1.20 -7.62
C PRO A 49 -4.99 -0.46 -7.13
N CYS A 50 -4.85 0.83 -6.82
CA CYS A 50 -5.94 1.65 -6.31
C CYS A 50 -6.80 2.32 -7.40
N THR A 51 -6.49 2.14 -8.69
CA THR A 51 -7.09 2.85 -9.83
C THR A 51 -8.62 2.71 -9.89
N HIS A 52 -9.16 1.53 -9.51
CA HIS A 52 -10.58 1.26 -9.53
C HIS A 52 -11.23 1.36 -8.14
N LEU A 53 -10.46 1.60 -7.09
CA LEU A 53 -10.87 1.51 -5.69
C LEU A 53 -10.87 2.84 -4.95
N ALA A 54 -9.92 3.75 -5.25
CA ALA A 54 -9.72 4.99 -4.52
C ALA A 54 -10.78 6.05 -4.83
N VAL A 55 -11.24 6.78 -3.81
CA VAL A 55 -12.21 7.89 -3.96
C VAL A 55 -11.72 9.02 -4.86
N SER A 56 -10.42 9.18 -5.06
CA SER A 56 -9.87 10.15 -6.01
C SER A 56 -10.29 9.89 -7.47
N GLY A 57 -10.73 8.67 -7.78
CA GLY A 57 -11.28 8.27 -9.07
C GLY A 57 -12.81 8.10 -9.09
N ALA A 58 -13.52 8.57 -8.06
CA ALA A 58 -14.95 8.30 -7.86
C ALA A 58 -15.86 8.75 -9.03
N ARG A 59 -15.48 9.80 -9.76
CA ARG A 59 -16.23 10.26 -10.95
C ARG A 59 -16.38 9.19 -12.04
N TYR A 60 -15.52 8.18 -12.05
CA TYR A 60 -15.55 7.07 -13.01
C TYR A 60 -16.13 5.78 -12.42
N PHE A 61 -16.62 5.80 -11.18
CA PHE A 61 -17.09 4.58 -10.52
C PHE A 61 -18.31 3.94 -11.20
N ALA A 62 -19.22 4.75 -11.76
CA ALA A 62 -20.38 4.21 -12.49
C ALA A 62 -19.93 3.37 -13.69
N GLU A 63 -19.02 3.89 -14.51
CA GLU A 63 -18.41 3.19 -15.64
C GLU A 63 -17.69 1.92 -15.20
N LYS A 64 -16.83 2.03 -14.20
CA LYS A 64 -16.02 0.90 -13.69
C LYS A 64 -16.84 -0.22 -13.04
N ARG A 65 -18.04 0.10 -12.55
CA ARG A 65 -19.00 -0.92 -12.10
C ARG A 65 -19.68 -1.60 -13.28
N ALA A 66 -20.06 -0.82 -14.29
CA ALA A 66 -20.78 -1.34 -15.45
C ALA A 66 -19.92 -2.32 -16.28
N ASP A 67 -18.61 -2.10 -16.36
CA ASP A 67 -17.68 -2.93 -17.12
C ASP A 67 -16.95 -4.01 -16.29
N GLY A 68 -17.25 -4.15 -14.99
CA GLY A 68 -16.70 -5.19 -14.12
C GLY A 68 -15.36 -4.89 -13.48
N ARG A 69 -14.61 -3.87 -13.93
CA ARG A 69 -13.25 -3.55 -13.42
C ARG A 69 -13.20 -3.30 -11.92
N GLN A 70 -14.27 -2.76 -11.34
CA GLN A 70 -14.33 -2.49 -9.91
C GLN A 70 -14.52 -3.77 -9.10
N GLN A 71 -15.34 -4.70 -9.59
CA GLN A 71 -15.58 -6.01 -8.98
C GLN A 71 -14.31 -6.88 -9.02
N GLU A 72 -13.61 -6.88 -10.16
CA GLU A 72 -12.33 -7.58 -10.29
C GLU A 72 -11.28 -7.05 -9.31
N ALA A 73 -11.19 -5.71 -9.17
CA ALA A 73 -10.25 -5.10 -8.22
C ALA A 73 -10.60 -5.42 -6.76
N LEU A 74 -11.88 -5.48 -6.39
CA LEU A 74 -12.32 -5.91 -5.06
C LEU A 74 -12.04 -7.38 -4.80
N ALA A 75 -12.34 -8.26 -5.78
CA ALA A 75 -12.06 -9.70 -5.69
C ALA A 75 -10.55 -9.97 -5.51
N PHE A 76 -9.69 -9.20 -6.19
CA PHE A 76 -8.25 -9.30 -6.01
C PHE A 76 -7.82 -8.92 -4.59
N VAL A 77 -8.34 -7.82 -4.02
CA VAL A 77 -8.05 -7.44 -2.62
C VAL A 77 -8.54 -8.52 -1.65
N GLU A 78 -9.71 -9.09 -1.88
CA GLU A 78 -10.27 -10.15 -1.03
C GLU A 78 -9.42 -11.42 -1.09
N ALA A 79 -8.95 -11.82 -2.28
CA ALA A 79 -8.03 -12.94 -2.44
C ALA A 79 -6.73 -12.75 -1.64
N LEU A 80 -6.17 -11.53 -1.64
CA LEU A 80 -4.98 -11.22 -0.84
C LEU A 80 -5.28 -11.26 0.67
N LEU A 81 -6.42 -10.71 1.12
CA LEU A 81 -6.80 -10.68 2.55
C LEU A 81 -7.08 -12.08 3.12
N THR A 82 -7.57 -12.99 2.27
CA THR A 82 -7.95 -14.36 2.65
C THR A 82 -6.85 -15.40 2.40
N ALA A 83 -5.70 -14.97 1.85
CA ALA A 83 -4.58 -15.86 1.59
C ALA A 83 -4.16 -16.62 2.86
N ASP A 84 -3.67 -17.87 2.67
CA ASP A 84 -3.18 -18.73 3.76
C ASP A 84 -1.77 -18.28 4.20
N ILE A 85 -1.70 -17.06 4.73
CA ILE A 85 -0.51 -16.42 5.29
C ILE A 85 -0.87 -15.92 6.67
N PRO A 86 -0.09 -16.21 7.71
CA PRO A 86 -0.44 -15.88 9.11
C PRO A 86 -0.48 -14.37 9.37
N LYS A 87 0.39 -13.60 8.72
CA LYS A 87 0.48 -12.15 8.89
C LYS A 87 0.29 -11.45 7.55
N ILE A 88 -0.73 -10.59 7.43
CA ILE A 88 -1.02 -9.83 6.19
C ILE A 88 -1.27 -8.36 6.53
N ALA A 89 -0.67 -7.48 5.74
CA ALA A 89 -1.02 -6.06 5.69
C ALA A 89 -1.35 -5.66 4.24
N ILE A 90 -2.56 -5.15 4.02
CA ILE A 90 -2.95 -4.53 2.74
C ILE A 90 -2.93 -3.03 2.91
N GLU A 91 -2.24 -2.33 2.02
CA GLU A 91 -2.19 -0.87 1.94
C GLU A 91 -3.02 -0.38 0.76
N ASN A 92 -3.92 0.55 0.98
CA ASN A 92 -4.62 1.25 -0.10
C ASN A 92 -5.07 2.63 0.37
N PRO A 93 -5.23 3.62 -0.53
CA PRO A 93 -5.86 4.89 -0.19
C PRO A 93 -7.30 4.72 0.29
N VAL A 94 -7.88 5.78 0.88
CA VAL A 94 -9.30 5.82 1.20
C VAL A 94 -10.13 5.52 -0.06
N GLY A 95 -11.00 4.52 0.03
CA GLY A 95 -11.74 4.00 -1.12
C GLY A 95 -12.85 3.04 -0.74
N ILE A 96 -13.35 2.35 -1.75
CA ILE A 96 -14.52 1.47 -1.63
C ILE A 96 -14.23 0.14 -0.93
N ILE A 97 -12.98 -0.24 -0.70
CA ILE A 97 -12.64 -1.43 0.10
C ILE A 97 -13.34 -1.35 1.46
N SER A 98 -13.37 -0.14 2.06
CA SER A 98 -13.96 0.11 3.37
C SER A 98 -15.48 -0.18 3.45
N THR A 99 -16.19 -0.10 2.33
CA THR A 99 -17.64 -0.27 2.24
C THR A 99 -18.05 -1.63 1.66
N HIS A 100 -17.17 -2.26 0.87
CA HIS A 100 -17.49 -3.50 0.18
C HIS A 100 -16.89 -4.75 0.84
N ILE A 101 -15.72 -4.61 1.48
CA ILE A 101 -15.06 -5.73 2.16
C ILE A 101 -15.16 -5.53 3.67
N ARG A 102 -14.38 -4.59 4.24
CA ARG A 102 -14.45 -4.21 5.65
C ARG A 102 -13.75 -2.88 5.91
N LYS A 103 -14.05 -2.23 7.02
CA LYS A 103 -13.32 -1.03 7.45
C LYS A 103 -11.84 -1.34 7.66
N PRO A 104 -10.93 -0.38 7.41
CA PRO A 104 -9.52 -0.56 7.71
C PRO A 104 -9.31 -0.65 9.23
N ASP A 105 -8.33 -1.44 9.65
CA ASP A 105 -7.93 -1.53 11.04
C ASP A 105 -7.22 -0.26 11.51
N GLN A 106 -6.53 0.41 10.58
CA GLN A 106 -5.79 1.63 10.88
C GLN A 106 -5.72 2.57 9.68
N ILE A 107 -5.65 3.88 9.95
CA ILE A 107 -5.31 4.91 8.97
C ILE A 107 -4.01 5.56 9.41
N ILE A 108 -3.02 5.56 8.54
CA ILE A 108 -1.71 6.17 8.77
C ILE A 108 -1.44 7.34 7.84
N GLN A 109 -0.47 8.15 8.23
CA GLN A 109 0.02 9.29 7.47
C GLN A 109 1.56 9.33 7.53
N PRO A 110 2.27 9.75 6.48
CA PRO A 110 3.73 9.83 6.49
C PRO A 110 4.30 10.71 7.62
N TRP A 111 3.60 11.78 7.99
CA TRP A 111 4.00 12.66 9.08
C TRP A 111 3.99 12.00 10.46
N MET A 112 3.30 10.86 10.63
CA MET A 112 3.33 10.07 11.87
C MET A 112 4.66 9.32 12.03
N PHE A 113 5.42 9.20 10.94
CA PHE A 113 6.70 8.49 10.88
C PHE A 113 7.89 9.40 10.57
N GLY A 114 7.74 10.72 10.71
CA GLY A 114 8.83 11.67 10.52
C GLY A 114 9.06 12.11 9.07
N GLU A 115 8.10 11.90 8.18
CA GLU A 115 8.13 12.42 6.82
C GLU A 115 7.35 13.74 6.72
N ASP A 116 7.91 14.75 6.04
CA ASP A 116 7.21 16.03 5.81
C ASP A 116 6.19 15.88 4.67
N ALA A 117 5.24 14.98 4.84
CA ALA A 117 4.26 14.66 3.82
C ALA A 117 2.90 14.25 4.41
N SER A 118 1.84 14.48 3.64
CA SER A 118 0.49 14.02 3.90
C SER A 118 0.03 13.10 2.76
N LYS A 119 -0.29 11.86 3.10
CA LYS A 119 -0.89 10.84 2.21
C LYS A 119 -1.70 9.90 3.09
N LYS A 120 -3.00 10.17 3.22
CA LYS A 120 -3.89 9.32 4.02
C LYS A 120 -3.95 7.91 3.41
N THR A 121 -3.53 6.93 4.17
CA THR A 121 -3.37 5.54 3.77
C THR A 121 -4.07 4.63 4.75
N CYS A 122 -4.89 3.72 4.26
CA CYS A 122 -5.59 2.72 5.04
C CYS A 122 -4.79 1.42 5.08
N LEU A 123 -4.79 0.76 6.24
CA LEU A 123 -4.21 -0.56 6.44
C LEU A 123 -5.30 -1.54 6.87
N TRP A 124 -5.38 -2.68 6.19
CA TRP A 124 -6.15 -3.85 6.57
C TRP A 124 -5.19 -4.93 7.03
N LEU A 125 -5.33 -5.36 8.28
CA LEU A 125 -4.38 -6.22 8.97
C LEU A 125 -4.99 -7.60 9.28
N LYS A 126 -4.18 -8.65 9.16
CA LYS A 126 -4.44 -10.01 9.65
C LYS A 126 -3.22 -10.45 10.43
N GLY A 127 -3.39 -10.87 11.69
CA GLY A 127 -2.29 -11.38 12.52
C GLY A 127 -1.17 -10.37 12.83
N LEU A 128 -1.42 -9.07 12.62
CA LEU A 128 -0.46 -7.99 12.87
C LEU A 128 -1.05 -6.97 13.84
N PRO A 129 -0.24 -6.39 14.74
CA PRO A 129 -0.65 -5.24 15.54
C PRO A 129 -0.71 -3.97 14.67
N PRO A 130 -1.48 -2.93 15.08
CA PRO A 130 -1.41 -1.62 14.45
C PRO A 130 0.02 -1.08 14.43
N LEU A 131 0.38 -0.42 13.33
CA LEU A 131 1.70 0.18 13.16
C LEU A 131 1.85 1.42 14.03
N MET A 132 2.77 1.40 14.98
CA MET A 132 2.99 2.51 15.91
C MET A 132 3.74 3.66 15.25
N ALA A 133 3.27 4.88 15.47
CA ALA A 133 3.96 6.09 15.03
C ALA A 133 5.36 6.18 15.67
N THR A 134 6.36 6.53 14.87
CA THR A 134 7.76 6.63 15.36
C THR A 134 8.16 8.06 15.67
N THR A 135 7.85 9.01 14.79
CA THR A 135 8.23 10.43 14.93
C THR A 135 7.13 11.30 14.35
N VAL A 136 6.32 11.89 15.21
CA VAL A 136 5.17 12.69 14.78
C VAL A 136 5.57 14.12 14.44
N ILE A 137 5.43 14.52 13.17
CA ILE A 137 5.62 15.90 12.70
C ILE A 137 4.24 16.57 12.55
N LYS A 138 3.93 17.50 13.43
CA LYS A 138 2.68 18.29 13.35
C LYS A 138 2.94 19.61 12.63
N LYS A 139 2.33 19.81 11.47
CA LYS A 139 2.41 21.05 10.67
C LYS A 139 1.03 21.46 10.18
N LYS A 140 0.84 22.75 9.97
CA LYS A 140 -0.37 23.30 9.32
C LYS A 140 -0.45 22.85 7.86
N ARG A 141 0.71 22.67 7.19
CA ARG A 141 0.85 22.23 5.80
C ARG A 141 2.16 21.47 5.62
N TYR A 142 2.09 20.35 4.94
CA TYR A 142 3.23 19.49 4.63
C TYR A 142 3.86 19.84 3.28
N ALA A 143 5.12 19.47 3.08
CA ALA A 143 5.91 19.81 1.91
C ALA A 143 5.27 19.38 0.57
N ASN A 144 4.52 18.28 0.56
CA ASN A 144 3.84 17.76 -0.63
C ASN A 144 2.45 18.37 -0.88
N GLN A 145 2.03 19.39 -0.13
CA GLN A 145 0.70 20.02 -0.24
C GLN A 145 0.76 21.43 -0.88
N THR A 146 -0.22 21.72 -1.71
CA THR A 146 -0.53 23.10 -2.18
C THR A 146 -1.11 23.93 -1.03
N PRO A 147 -1.26 25.26 -1.18
CA PRO A 147 -1.95 26.09 -0.19
C PRO A 147 -3.38 25.60 0.14
N SER A 148 -4.08 25.01 -0.83
CA SER A 148 -5.42 24.40 -0.66
C SER A 148 -5.40 22.98 -0.06
N GLY A 149 -4.23 22.44 0.32
CA GLY A 149 -4.08 21.12 0.91
C GLY A 149 -4.04 19.95 -0.08
N GLN A 150 -4.09 20.22 -1.38
CA GLN A 150 -4.00 19.20 -2.43
C GLN A 150 -2.55 18.76 -2.63
N ASN A 151 -2.35 17.58 -3.24
CA ASN A 151 -1.01 17.14 -3.60
C ASN A 151 -0.41 18.03 -4.70
N LYS A 152 0.83 18.53 -4.49
CA LYS A 152 1.55 19.42 -5.40
C LYS A 152 1.98 18.77 -6.70
N LEU A 153 2.03 17.43 -6.75
CA LEU A 153 2.56 16.73 -7.92
C LEU A 153 1.70 17.03 -9.15
N ALA A 154 2.29 17.72 -10.12
CA ALA A 154 1.63 18.07 -11.37
C ALA A 154 1.23 16.82 -12.18
N PRO A 155 0.25 16.91 -13.08
CA PRO A 155 -0.01 15.83 -14.04
C PRO A 155 1.24 15.52 -14.86
N SER A 156 1.62 14.25 -14.92
CA SER A 156 2.71 13.73 -15.74
C SER A 156 2.49 12.24 -16.00
N PRO A 157 3.10 11.66 -17.05
CA PRO A 157 3.04 10.21 -17.30
C PRO A 157 3.49 9.38 -16.11
N ASP A 158 4.49 9.84 -15.35
CA ASP A 158 5.05 9.13 -14.20
C ASP A 158 4.38 9.45 -12.85
N ARG A 159 3.37 10.32 -12.85
CA ARG A 159 2.68 10.74 -11.62
C ARG A 159 2.16 9.54 -10.80
N TRP A 160 1.59 8.54 -11.45
CA TRP A 160 1.08 7.34 -10.81
C TRP A 160 2.20 6.60 -10.08
N LYS A 161 3.35 6.44 -10.72
CA LYS A 161 4.54 5.76 -10.20
C LYS A 161 5.11 6.48 -8.96
N ILE A 162 5.21 7.81 -9.02
CA ILE A 162 5.68 8.62 -7.89
C ILE A 162 4.70 8.52 -6.72
N ARG A 163 3.40 8.56 -6.97
CA ARG A 163 2.36 8.48 -5.94
C ARG A 163 2.18 7.10 -5.34
N SER A 164 2.50 6.04 -6.06
CA SER A 164 2.41 4.66 -5.55
C SER A 164 3.52 4.31 -4.55
N LYS A 165 4.67 4.96 -4.62
CA LYS A 165 5.80 4.67 -3.73
C LYS A 165 5.44 4.85 -2.25
N THR A 166 5.82 3.85 -1.45
CA THR A 166 5.76 3.92 0.01
C THR A 166 6.87 4.82 0.53
N TYR A 167 6.58 5.66 1.51
CA TYR A 167 7.57 6.49 2.19
C TYR A 167 8.57 5.62 2.96
N GLN A 168 9.85 5.98 2.90
CA GLN A 168 10.93 5.16 3.46
C GLN A 168 10.72 4.90 4.96
N LYS A 169 10.40 5.92 5.74
CA LYS A 169 10.22 5.77 7.18
C LYS A 169 8.99 4.94 7.57
N ILE A 170 7.96 4.87 6.72
CA ILE A 170 6.86 3.92 6.89
C ILE A 170 7.35 2.49 6.66
N ALA A 171 8.14 2.27 5.59
CA ALA A 171 8.72 0.97 5.30
C ALA A 171 9.66 0.49 6.43
N ASP A 172 10.48 1.38 6.96
CA ASP A 172 11.39 1.09 8.08
C ASP A 172 10.59 0.74 9.36
N ALA A 173 9.50 1.46 9.64
CA ALA A 173 8.61 1.16 10.76
C ALA A 173 7.93 -0.21 10.59
N MET A 174 7.45 -0.54 9.38
CA MET A 174 6.88 -1.87 9.08
C MET A 174 7.93 -2.97 9.33
N ALA A 175 9.14 -2.80 8.82
CA ALA A 175 10.20 -3.79 8.98
C ALA A 175 10.61 -3.97 10.45
N THR A 176 10.69 -2.89 11.23
CA THR A 176 11.08 -2.94 12.65
C THR A 176 9.99 -3.54 13.53
N GLN A 177 8.70 -3.27 13.23
CA GLN A 177 7.59 -3.65 14.13
C GLN A 177 6.92 -4.96 13.73
N TRP A 178 7.01 -5.38 12.48
CA TRP A 178 6.33 -6.57 11.97
C TRP A 178 7.29 -7.69 11.51
N GLY A 179 8.59 -7.39 11.41
CA GLY A 179 9.64 -8.34 11.05
C GLY A 179 10.00 -9.37 12.11
#